data_09ba024b4d81f381ce483c85c4f62024
#
_entry.id   09ba024b4d81f381ce483c85c4f62024
#
_cell.length_a   1.000
_cell.length_b   1.000
_cell.length_c   1.000
_cell.angle_alpha   90.00
_cell.angle_beta   90.00
_cell.angle_gamma   90.00
#
_symmetry.space_group_name_H-M   'P 1'
#
loop_
_entity.id
_entity.type
_entity.pdbx_description
1 polymer ?
#
loop_
_entity_poly.entity_id
_entity_poly.type
_entity_poly.pdbx_seq_one_letter_code
_entity_poly.pdbx_strand_id
1 'polypeptide(L)'
;MNLNLAELLLGNQKAEADIKEELSILVNDIVSRPVSSHIAAYILGGGFGRGEGSVILRDERYTTSNDYDMFAIQVDELSENDFSQMVQEIEEKYHLKFFGIDRMTRDHFLQIASSKTVSQADFDFMLGSKILWLNPVYKDDDLPSIFAHYGKEKREILLESAYRVLTTRFWCIVALTNWEDLTSLYDLQYVEDAQFFYFQQVKLATAIVDAVLIAEKRYDTPKFLEKLEVLKDTEFAKQQDIRLLVYLVREKIWNTNHFSLSIEERKELWNLYCSCVEFVMNFDKIRYAKFSIKEALHRKYAAIRHKKFNCWALGDYEALRQLDIKKLKELQGKMRRMYA
;
A
#
# COMPACT_ATOMS: atom_id res chain seq x y z
N MET A 1 -11.13 -1.92 -28.10
CA MET A 1 -11.62 -2.08 -26.71
C MET A 1 -11.54 -0.72 -26.02
N ASN A 2 -12.60 -0.28 -25.34
CA ASN A 2 -12.56 0.99 -24.60
C ASN A 2 -12.05 0.71 -23.18
N LEU A 3 -10.78 1.03 -22.90
CA LEU A 3 -10.19 0.98 -21.57
C LEU A 3 -10.40 2.32 -20.86
N ASN A 4 -10.70 2.28 -19.57
CA ASN A 4 -10.79 3.50 -18.75
C ASN A 4 -9.41 3.86 -18.20
N LEU A 5 -8.66 4.61 -18.97
CA LEU A 5 -7.29 5.05 -18.65
C LEU A 5 -7.20 6.57 -18.37
N ALA A 6 -8.27 7.18 -17.84
CA ALA A 6 -8.25 8.59 -17.49
C ALA A 6 -7.50 8.85 -16.17
N GLU A 7 -6.75 9.95 -16.10
CA GLU A 7 -6.14 10.47 -14.87
C GLU A 7 -5.29 9.46 -14.09
N LEU A 8 -4.28 8.89 -14.74
CA LEU A 8 -3.36 7.94 -14.10
C LEU A 8 -2.26 8.63 -13.28
N LEU A 9 -1.94 9.88 -13.65
CA LEU A 9 -0.84 10.66 -13.08
C LEU A 9 -1.27 12.11 -12.84
N LEU A 10 -0.58 12.76 -11.91
CA LEU A 10 -0.77 14.20 -11.67
C LEU A 10 0.21 15.04 -12.50
N GLY A 11 -0.32 15.85 -13.39
CA GLY A 11 0.40 17.01 -13.94
C GLY A 11 1.48 16.74 -15.00
N ASN A 12 1.71 15.48 -15.44
CA ASN A 12 2.69 15.15 -16.49
C ASN A 12 2.03 14.48 -17.69
N GLN A 13 1.65 15.25 -18.71
CA GLN A 13 0.93 14.76 -19.88
C GLN A 13 1.73 13.74 -20.71
N LYS A 14 3.06 13.90 -20.82
CA LYS A 14 3.91 12.95 -21.55
C LYS A 14 3.93 11.61 -20.82
N ALA A 15 4.20 11.62 -19.52
CA ALA A 15 4.19 10.41 -18.72
C ALA A 15 2.80 9.73 -18.73
N GLU A 16 1.73 10.51 -18.66
CA GLU A 16 0.36 10.01 -18.76
C GLU A 16 0.12 9.27 -20.08
N ALA A 17 0.61 9.82 -21.21
CA ALA A 17 0.48 9.20 -22.53
C ALA A 17 1.29 7.89 -22.62
N ASP A 18 2.53 7.90 -22.19
CA ASP A 18 3.42 6.72 -22.21
C ASP A 18 2.84 5.57 -21.38
N ILE A 19 2.36 5.85 -20.16
CA ILE A 19 1.73 4.86 -19.29
C ILE A 19 0.40 4.34 -19.84
N LYS A 20 -0.42 5.19 -20.46
CA LYS A 20 -1.65 4.75 -21.12
C LYS A 20 -1.38 3.77 -22.24
N GLU A 21 -0.36 4.03 -23.05
CA GLU A 21 0.03 3.13 -24.12
C GLU A 21 0.51 1.78 -23.55
N GLU A 22 1.40 1.80 -22.55
CA GLU A 22 1.90 0.59 -21.89
C GLU A 22 0.76 -0.25 -21.28
N LEU A 23 -0.12 0.37 -20.49
CA LEU A 23 -1.28 -0.31 -19.90
C LEU A 23 -2.26 -0.82 -20.96
N SER A 24 -2.46 -0.10 -22.07
CA SER A 24 -3.32 -0.54 -23.15
C SER A 24 -2.82 -1.83 -23.78
N ILE A 25 -1.52 -1.94 -24.03
CA ILE A 25 -0.89 -3.13 -24.58
C ILE A 25 -1.02 -4.29 -23.59
N LEU A 26 -0.66 -4.05 -22.33
CA LEU A 26 -0.69 -5.05 -21.25
C LEU A 26 -2.12 -5.61 -21.04
N VAL A 27 -3.11 -4.74 -20.86
CA VAL A 27 -4.49 -5.17 -20.61
C VAL A 27 -5.10 -5.86 -21.83
N ASN A 28 -4.80 -5.42 -23.05
CA ASN A 28 -5.27 -6.13 -24.25
C ASN A 28 -4.72 -7.56 -24.34
N ASP A 29 -3.47 -7.79 -23.95
CA ASP A 29 -2.91 -9.14 -23.90
C ASP A 29 -3.61 -9.98 -22.81
N ILE A 30 -3.72 -9.46 -21.60
CA ILE A 30 -4.40 -10.14 -20.47
C ILE A 30 -5.81 -10.57 -20.87
N VAL A 31 -6.62 -9.66 -21.40
CA VAL A 31 -8.02 -9.95 -21.72
C VAL A 31 -8.20 -10.87 -22.93
N SER A 32 -7.16 -11.04 -23.76
CA SER A 32 -7.16 -12.01 -24.87
C SER A 32 -6.92 -13.45 -24.42
N ARG A 33 -6.48 -13.65 -23.18
CA ARG A 33 -6.19 -14.98 -22.63
C ARG A 33 -7.47 -15.75 -22.28
N PRO A 34 -7.52 -17.06 -22.49
CA PRO A 34 -8.71 -17.88 -22.17
C PRO A 34 -9.19 -17.73 -20.73
N VAL A 35 -8.26 -17.57 -19.79
CA VAL A 35 -8.51 -17.34 -18.35
C VAL A 35 -9.45 -16.15 -18.11
N SER A 36 -9.40 -15.13 -18.95
CA SER A 36 -10.20 -13.91 -18.80
C SER A 36 -11.70 -14.13 -19.05
N SER A 37 -12.10 -15.28 -19.61
CA SER A 37 -13.53 -15.65 -19.71
C SER A 37 -14.19 -15.86 -18.34
N HIS A 38 -13.41 -16.19 -17.30
CA HIS A 38 -13.87 -16.39 -15.92
C HIS A 38 -13.82 -15.11 -15.06
N ILE A 39 -13.40 -13.99 -15.65
CA ILE A 39 -13.19 -12.71 -14.97
C ILE A 39 -14.27 -11.71 -15.40
N ALA A 40 -14.97 -11.10 -14.44
CA ALA A 40 -15.95 -10.04 -14.72
C ALA A 40 -15.29 -8.70 -15.03
N ALA A 41 -14.20 -8.37 -14.32
CA ALA A 41 -13.48 -7.12 -14.48
C ALA A 41 -12.02 -7.23 -14.12
N TYR A 42 -11.17 -6.49 -14.84
CA TYR A 42 -9.83 -6.12 -14.40
C TYR A 42 -9.84 -4.68 -13.87
N ILE A 43 -9.21 -4.48 -12.73
CA ILE A 43 -9.25 -3.25 -11.96
C ILE A 43 -7.81 -2.80 -11.69
N LEU A 44 -7.55 -1.52 -11.83
CA LEU A 44 -6.30 -0.87 -11.50
C LEU A 44 -6.45 -0.16 -10.15
N GLY A 45 -5.71 -0.59 -9.16
CA GLY A 45 -5.64 0.00 -7.84
C GLY A 45 -4.39 0.85 -7.63
N GLY A 46 -3.98 0.95 -6.38
CA GLY A 46 -2.76 1.59 -5.97
C GLY A 46 -2.62 3.05 -6.41
N GLY A 47 -1.40 3.45 -6.72
CA GLY A 47 -1.08 4.81 -7.15
C GLY A 47 -1.77 5.19 -8.45
N PHE A 48 -1.69 4.33 -9.46
CA PHE A 48 -2.28 4.59 -10.76
C PHE A 48 -3.81 4.59 -10.72
N GLY A 49 -4.42 3.74 -9.91
CA GLY A 49 -5.87 3.75 -9.68
C GLY A 49 -6.36 5.09 -9.12
N ARG A 50 -5.62 5.68 -8.17
CA ARG A 50 -5.93 6.97 -7.54
C ARG A 50 -5.59 8.19 -8.40
N GLY A 51 -4.88 8.02 -9.52
CA GLY A 51 -4.34 9.11 -10.31
C GLY A 51 -3.05 9.71 -9.74
N GLU A 52 -2.35 8.98 -8.89
CA GLU A 52 -1.10 9.35 -8.20
C GLU A 52 0.00 8.32 -8.49
N GLY A 53 0.03 7.78 -9.72
CA GLY A 53 1.00 6.79 -10.15
C GLY A 53 2.42 7.31 -10.10
N SER A 54 3.37 6.43 -9.82
CA SER A 54 4.80 6.75 -9.78
C SER A 54 5.50 6.23 -11.04
N VAL A 55 6.25 7.09 -11.72
CA VAL A 55 6.94 6.78 -12.98
C VAL A 55 8.43 7.11 -12.90
N ILE A 56 9.21 6.49 -13.77
CA ILE A 56 10.60 6.83 -14.03
C ILE A 56 10.80 7.06 -15.53
N LEU A 57 11.73 7.93 -15.87
CA LEU A 57 12.14 8.15 -17.27
C LEU A 57 13.28 7.18 -17.61
N ARG A 58 13.07 6.32 -18.60
CA ARG A 58 14.08 5.41 -19.18
C ARG A 58 14.06 5.57 -20.69
N ASP A 59 15.22 5.74 -21.30
CA ASP A 59 15.36 5.82 -22.77
C ASP A 59 14.31 6.76 -23.43
N GLU A 60 14.15 7.95 -22.86
CA GLU A 60 13.20 8.99 -23.31
C GLU A 60 11.71 8.64 -23.15
N ARG A 61 11.36 7.51 -22.55
CA ARG A 61 10.00 7.06 -22.28
C ARG A 61 9.76 6.90 -20.78
N TYR A 62 8.58 7.31 -20.31
CA TYR A 62 8.15 7.05 -18.95
C TYR A 62 7.59 5.64 -18.81
N THR A 63 8.02 4.95 -17.77
CA THR A 63 7.48 3.65 -17.37
C THR A 63 7.14 3.67 -15.89
N THR A 64 6.42 2.65 -15.40
CA THR A 64 6.15 2.54 -13.97
C THR A 64 7.44 2.44 -13.15
N SER A 65 7.51 3.13 -12.02
CA SER A 65 8.66 3.06 -11.11
C SER A 65 8.66 1.82 -10.22
N ASN A 66 7.52 1.14 -10.10
CA ASN A 66 7.33 -0.03 -9.25
C ASN A 66 6.53 -1.08 -10.03
N ASP A 67 5.26 -1.25 -9.67
CA ASP A 67 4.33 -2.22 -10.23
C ASP A 67 3.00 -1.56 -10.59
N TYR A 68 2.14 -2.30 -11.27
CA TYR A 68 0.74 -2.00 -11.40
C TYR A 68 -0.04 -2.86 -10.41
N ASP A 69 -0.66 -2.24 -9.41
CA ASP A 69 -1.56 -2.92 -8.47
C ASP A 69 -2.84 -3.33 -9.21
N MET A 70 -2.84 -4.51 -9.81
CA MET A 70 -3.99 -5.02 -10.58
C MET A 70 -4.80 -6.02 -9.79
N PHE A 71 -6.13 -6.02 -10.02
CA PHE A 71 -7.07 -6.96 -9.42
C PHE A 71 -7.97 -7.55 -10.50
N ALA A 72 -8.35 -8.82 -10.29
CA ALA A 72 -9.30 -9.54 -11.14
C ALA A 72 -10.52 -9.97 -10.30
N ILE A 73 -11.71 -9.56 -10.71
CA ILE A 73 -12.95 -10.03 -10.09
C ILE A 73 -13.40 -11.32 -10.78
N GLN A 74 -13.21 -12.42 -10.07
CA GLN A 74 -13.56 -13.76 -10.56
C GLN A 74 -15.05 -14.05 -10.30
N VAL A 75 -15.72 -14.63 -11.29
CA VAL A 75 -17.13 -15.00 -11.23
C VAL A 75 -17.36 -16.51 -11.29
N ASP A 76 -16.52 -17.25 -12.00
CA ASP A 76 -16.62 -18.70 -12.16
C ASP A 76 -15.40 -19.40 -11.55
N GLU A 77 -15.49 -20.73 -11.40
CA GLU A 77 -14.33 -21.52 -10.97
C GLU A 77 -13.19 -21.37 -11.97
N LEU A 78 -12.01 -21.09 -11.45
CA LEU A 78 -10.79 -20.88 -12.19
C LEU A 78 -9.63 -21.58 -11.48
N SER A 79 -8.88 -22.37 -12.21
CA SER A 79 -7.68 -23.04 -11.71
C SER A 79 -6.66 -22.01 -11.24
N GLU A 80 -6.11 -22.20 -10.03
CA GLU A 80 -5.00 -21.37 -9.50
C GLU A 80 -3.77 -21.46 -10.40
N ASN A 81 -3.48 -22.67 -10.90
CA ASN A 81 -2.31 -22.88 -11.75
C ASN A 81 -2.43 -22.15 -13.09
N ASP A 82 -3.60 -22.20 -13.74
CA ASP A 82 -3.81 -21.54 -15.04
C ASP A 82 -3.71 -20.01 -14.90
N PHE A 83 -4.27 -19.47 -13.81
CA PHE A 83 -4.19 -18.05 -13.54
C PHE A 83 -2.76 -17.60 -13.23
N SER A 84 -2.05 -18.32 -12.35
CA SER A 84 -0.66 -18.02 -11.99
C SER A 84 0.28 -18.16 -13.19
N GLN A 85 0.06 -19.16 -14.06
CA GLN A 85 0.83 -19.32 -15.29
C GLN A 85 0.62 -18.12 -16.23
N MET A 86 -0.63 -17.67 -16.41
CA MET A 86 -0.92 -16.47 -17.21
C MET A 86 -0.18 -15.24 -16.68
N VAL A 87 -0.22 -15.00 -15.36
CA VAL A 87 0.47 -13.87 -14.73
C VAL A 87 1.97 -13.95 -14.97
N GLN A 88 2.58 -15.11 -14.78
CA GLN A 88 4.01 -15.33 -15.03
C GLN A 88 4.38 -15.08 -16.50
N GLU A 89 3.62 -15.60 -17.44
CA GLU A 89 3.85 -15.36 -18.88
C GLU A 89 3.80 -13.87 -19.26
N ILE A 90 2.89 -13.11 -18.63
CA ILE A 90 2.79 -11.66 -18.82
C ILE A 90 4.00 -10.95 -18.21
N GLU A 91 4.39 -11.29 -16.97
CA GLU A 91 5.57 -10.74 -16.30
C GLU A 91 6.83 -10.92 -17.13
N GLU A 92 7.05 -12.15 -17.61
CA GLU A 92 8.21 -12.51 -18.46
C GLU A 92 8.18 -11.75 -19.79
N LYS A 93 7.02 -11.73 -20.48
CA LYS A 93 6.87 -11.12 -21.80
C LYS A 93 7.14 -9.60 -21.79
N TYR A 94 6.67 -8.91 -20.76
CA TYR A 94 6.79 -7.45 -20.65
C TYR A 94 7.92 -7.00 -19.73
N HIS A 95 8.71 -7.94 -19.21
CA HIS A 95 9.83 -7.68 -18.28
C HIS A 95 9.41 -6.80 -17.08
N LEU A 96 8.19 -7.05 -16.57
CA LEU A 96 7.65 -6.30 -15.44
C LEU A 96 8.26 -6.83 -14.14
N LYS A 97 8.84 -5.94 -13.32
CA LYS A 97 9.31 -6.30 -11.98
C LYS A 97 8.14 -6.32 -11.01
N PHE A 98 8.00 -7.39 -10.22
CA PHE A 98 6.97 -7.53 -9.18
C PHE A 98 5.52 -7.44 -9.70
N PHE A 99 5.30 -7.82 -10.96
CA PHE A 99 3.97 -7.84 -11.52
C PHE A 99 3.11 -8.90 -10.83
N GLY A 100 1.89 -8.54 -10.50
CA GLY A 100 0.90 -9.45 -9.96
C GLY A 100 -0.51 -8.96 -10.24
N ILE A 101 -1.44 -9.91 -10.35
CA ILE A 101 -2.87 -9.61 -10.41
C ILE A 101 -3.50 -10.32 -9.22
N ASP A 102 -3.92 -9.55 -8.22
CA ASP A 102 -4.63 -10.09 -7.08
C ASP A 102 -6.02 -10.57 -7.50
N ARG A 103 -6.33 -11.83 -7.19
CA ARG A 103 -7.61 -12.43 -7.54
C ARG A 103 -8.59 -12.33 -6.38
N MET A 104 -9.77 -11.81 -6.66
CA MET A 104 -10.87 -11.66 -5.71
C MET A 104 -12.14 -12.31 -6.27
N THR A 105 -12.80 -13.15 -5.49
CA THR A 105 -14.11 -13.65 -5.87
C THR A 105 -15.16 -12.53 -5.82
N ARG A 106 -16.20 -12.64 -6.65
CA ARG A 106 -17.30 -11.66 -6.64
C ARG A 106 -17.97 -11.55 -5.27
N ASP A 107 -18.15 -12.67 -4.58
CA ASP A 107 -18.76 -12.68 -3.23
C ASP A 107 -17.91 -11.91 -2.23
N HIS A 108 -16.58 -12.08 -2.27
CA HIS A 108 -15.67 -11.32 -1.40
C HIS A 108 -15.73 -9.83 -1.72
N PHE A 109 -15.74 -9.44 -3.00
CA PHE A 109 -15.94 -8.06 -3.42
C PHE A 109 -17.25 -7.46 -2.87
N LEU A 110 -18.37 -8.18 -2.99
CA LEU A 110 -19.66 -7.74 -2.46
C LEU A 110 -19.66 -7.63 -0.93
N GLN A 111 -18.96 -8.51 -0.24
CA GLN A 111 -18.76 -8.44 1.21
C GLN A 111 -18.02 -7.17 1.61
N ILE A 112 -16.93 -6.82 0.91
CA ILE A 112 -16.21 -5.56 1.14
C ILE A 112 -17.14 -4.36 0.87
N ALA A 113 -17.84 -4.38 -0.26
CA ALA A 113 -18.73 -3.30 -0.68
C ALA A 113 -19.86 -3.00 0.31
N SER A 114 -20.41 -4.05 0.94
CA SER A 114 -21.51 -3.93 1.91
C SER A 114 -21.05 -3.70 3.37
N SER A 115 -19.76 -3.84 3.66
CA SER A 115 -19.25 -3.75 5.02
C SER A 115 -19.21 -2.30 5.53
N LYS A 116 -19.69 -2.07 6.75
CA LYS A 116 -19.58 -0.77 7.43
C LYS A 116 -18.22 -0.54 8.07
N THR A 117 -17.49 -1.62 8.34
CA THR A 117 -16.17 -1.59 8.95
C THR A 117 -15.21 -2.35 8.06
N VAL A 118 -14.17 -1.69 7.59
CA VAL A 118 -13.27 -2.22 6.55
C VAL A 118 -11.81 -2.06 6.94
N SER A 119 -10.94 -2.82 6.32
CA SER A 119 -9.50 -2.56 6.38
C SER A 119 -9.14 -1.31 5.57
N GLN A 120 -7.99 -0.70 5.84
CA GLN A 120 -7.47 0.39 5.03
C GLN A 120 -7.24 -0.04 3.57
N ALA A 121 -6.77 -1.28 3.36
CA ALA A 121 -6.54 -1.80 2.02
C ALA A 121 -7.84 -1.92 1.21
N ASP A 122 -8.91 -2.45 1.84
CA ASP A 122 -10.23 -2.56 1.20
C ASP A 122 -10.84 -1.18 0.89
N PHE A 123 -10.67 -0.24 1.82
CA PHE A 123 -11.12 1.14 1.63
C PHE A 123 -10.39 1.81 0.45
N ASP A 124 -9.06 1.70 0.41
CA ASP A 124 -8.24 2.25 -0.67
C ASP A 124 -8.54 1.56 -2.01
N PHE A 125 -8.79 0.25 -2.00
CA PHE A 125 -9.23 -0.48 -3.17
C PHE A 125 -10.56 0.06 -3.70
N MET A 126 -11.57 0.19 -2.86
CA MET A 126 -12.91 0.59 -3.29
C MET A 126 -13.00 2.06 -3.74
N LEU A 127 -12.26 2.98 -3.12
CA LEU A 127 -12.29 4.42 -3.45
C LEU A 127 -11.18 4.87 -4.38
N GLY A 128 -10.08 4.13 -4.41
CA GLY A 128 -8.87 4.51 -5.13
C GLY A 128 -8.61 3.69 -6.39
N SER A 129 -9.55 2.84 -6.81
CA SER A 129 -9.34 1.99 -7.99
C SER A 129 -10.19 2.41 -9.18
N LYS A 130 -9.79 1.93 -10.37
CA LYS A 130 -10.48 2.15 -11.64
C LYS A 130 -10.72 0.83 -12.34
N ILE A 131 -11.91 0.61 -12.85
CA ILE A 131 -12.19 -0.53 -13.73
C ILE A 131 -11.50 -0.28 -15.06
N LEU A 132 -10.46 -1.06 -15.37
CA LEU A 132 -9.75 -0.99 -16.66
C LEU A 132 -10.58 -1.64 -17.77
N TRP A 133 -11.13 -2.80 -17.47
CA TRP A 133 -11.90 -3.59 -18.43
C TRP A 133 -13.05 -4.30 -17.71
N LEU A 134 -14.21 -4.29 -18.36
CA LEU A 134 -15.39 -5.04 -17.96
C LEU A 134 -15.68 -6.08 -19.03
N ASN A 135 -15.85 -7.33 -18.63
CA ASN A 135 -16.12 -8.42 -19.55
C ASN A 135 -17.51 -8.24 -20.19
N PRO A 136 -17.61 -8.18 -21.52
CA PRO A 136 -18.90 -7.99 -22.21
C PRO A 136 -19.96 -9.06 -21.89
N VAL A 137 -19.54 -10.24 -21.46
CA VAL A 137 -20.46 -11.32 -21.02
C VAL A 137 -21.19 -10.93 -19.73
N TYR A 138 -20.52 -10.18 -18.85
CA TYR A 138 -21.04 -9.70 -17.57
C TYR A 138 -21.39 -8.21 -17.61
N LYS A 139 -21.82 -7.69 -18.79
CA LYS A 139 -22.12 -6.26 -19.00
C LYS A 139 -23.24 -5.71 -18.11
N ASP A 140 -24.14 -6.60 -17.64
CA ASP A 140 -25.25 -6.26 -16.75
C ASP A 140 -24.84 -6.36 -15.27
N ASP A 141 -23.54 -6.58 -15.00
CA ASP A 141 -22.99 -6.56 -13.64
C ASP A 141 -23.05 -5.14 -13.05
N ASP A 142 -23.35 -5.07 -11.77
CA ASP A 142 -23.50 -3.80 -11.04
C ASP A 142 -22.16 -3.24 -10.50
N LEU A 143 -21.02 -3.87 -10.84
CA LEU A 143 -19.68 -3.45 -10.38
C LEU A 143 -19.41 -1.94 -10.54
N PRO A 144 -19.64 -1.31 -11.72
CA PRO A 144 -19.43 0.13 -11.84
C PRO A 144 -20.32 0.95 -10.91
N SER A 145 -21.54 0.53 -10.71
CA SER A 145 -22.49 1.19 -9.80
C SER A 145 -22.04 1.07 -8.35
N ILE A 146 -21.56 -0.11 -7.95
CA ILE A 146 -21.05 -0.36 -6.60
C ILE A 146 -19.86 0.56 -6.31
N PHE A 147 -18.86 0.65 -7.20
CA PHE A 147 -17.73 1.58 -7.04
C PHE A 147 -18.20 3.04 -6.93
N ALA A 148 -19.11 3.47 -7.81
CA ALA A 148 -19.62 4.85 -7.83
C ALA A 148 -20.43 5.20 -6.56
N HIS A 149 -21.03 4.24 -5.89
CA HIS A 149 -21.83 4.46 -4.69
C HIS A 149 -21.05 4.24 -3.38
N TYR A 150 -19.95 3.51 -3.41
CA TYR A 150 -19.19 3.15 -2.21
C TYR A 150 -18.79 4.36 -1.37
N GLY A 151 -18.30 5.43 -1.99
CA GLY A 151 -17.86 6.66 -1.31
C GLY A 151 -18.97 7.52 -0.71
N LYS A 152 -20.24 7.21 -0.99
CA LYS A 152 -21.38 8.00 -0.47
C LYS A 152 -21.71 7.67 0.99
N GLU A 153 -21.26 6.53 1.48
CA GLU A 153 -21.50 6.09 2.85
C GLU A 153 -20.24 6.19 3.69
N LYS A 154 -20.37 6.71 4.91
CA LYS A 154 -19.25 6.74 5.84
C LYS A 154 -18.96 5.33 6.37
N ARG A 155 -17.68 4.93 6.29
CA ARG A 155 -17.18 3.65 6.80
C ARG A 155 -16.16 3.85 7.91
N GLU A 156 -16.09 2.91 8.83
CA GLU A 156 -15.08 2.91 9.87
C GLU A 156 -13.88 2.07 9.42
N ILE A 157 -12.69 2.68 9.40
CA ILE A 157 -11.45 1.95 9.15
C ILE A 157 -11.00 1.29 10.45
N LEU A 158 -10.66 -0.01 10.38
CA LEU A 158 -10.16 -0.77 11.51
C LEU A 158 -8.82 -0.21 12.00
N LEU A 159 -8.68 0.03 13.31
CA LEU A 159 -7.43 0.49 13.90
C LEU A 159 -6.28 -0.50 13.69
N GLU A 160 -6.58 -1.79 13.58
CA GLU A 160 -5.64 -2.85 13.23
C GLU A 160 -4.93 -2.58 11.91
N SER A 161 -5.56 -1.84 10.99
CA SER A 161 -4.94 -1.42 9.73
C SER A 161 -3.76 -0.47 9.97
N ALA A 162 -3.86 0.44 10.94
CA ALA A 162 -2.75 1.32 11.32
C ALA A 162 -1.54 0.50 11.82
N TYR A 163 -1.78 -0.48 12.69
CA TYR A 163 -0.73 -1.38 13.14
C TYR A 163 -0.12 -2.19 12.01
N ARG A 164 -0.94 -2.70 11.09
CA ARG A 164 -0.48 -3.49 9.95
C ARG A 164 0.44 -2.70 9.04
N VAL A 165 0.06 -1.47 8.64
CA VAL A 165 0.90 -0.66 7.75
C VAL A 165 2.21 -0.26 8.42
N LEU A 166 2.19 0.13 9.71
CA LEU A 166 3.38 0.47 10.47
C LEU A 166 4.31 -0.74 10.62
N THR A 167 3.77 -1.91 10.96
CA THR A 167 4.55 -3.15 11.11
C THR A 167 5.23 -3.55 9.82
N THR A 168 4.49 -3.56 8.71
CA THR A 168 5.04 -3.91 7.40
C THR A 168 6.21 -3.01 7.03
N ARG A 169 6.11 -1.70 7.29
CA ARG A 169 7.19 -0.75 6.95
C ARG A 169 8.38 -0.84 7.91
N PHE A 170 8.15 -1.09 9.19
CA PHE A 170 9.24 -1.39 10.14
C PHE A 170 10.09 -2.56 9.65
N TRP A 171 9.45 -3.64 9.23
CA TRP A 171 10.15 -4.80 8.71
C TRP A 171 10.97 -4.48 7.46
N CYS A 172 10.42 -3.73 6.50
CA CYS A 172 11.18 -3.29 5.32
C CYS A 172 12.41 -2.49 5.71
N ILE A 173 12.30 -1.55 6.66
CA ILE A 173 13.43 -0.74 7.11
C ILE A 173 14.48 -1.60 7.80
N VAL A 174 14.07 -2.49 8.72
CA VAL A 174 15.02 -3.37 9.43
C VAL A 174 15.74 -4.30 8.47
N ALA A 175 15.03 -4.86 7.47
CA ALA A 175 15.61 -5.78 6.51
C ALA A 175 16.62 -5.11 5.56
N LEU A 176 16.32 -3.88 5.13
CA LEU A 176 17.05 -3.21 4.06
C LEU A 176 18.18 -2.29 4.55
N THR A 177 18.23 -1.94 5.84
CA THR A 177 19.28 -1.05 6.36
C THR A 177 20.55 -1.81 6.66
N ASN A 178 21.69 -1.33 6.18
CA ASN A 178 23.00 -1.73 6.69
C ASN A 178 23.24 -1.02 8.04
N TRP A 179 23.10 -1.77 9.13
CA TRP A 179 23.19 -1.24 10.49
C TRP A 179 24.60 -0.90 10.95
N GLU A 180 25.65 -1.09 10.11
CA GLU A 180 27.02 -0.68 10.42
C GLU A 180 27.25 0.78 10.07
N ASP A 181 26.72 1.22 8.94
CA ASP A 181 26.89 2.57 8.41
C ASP A 181 25.57 3.30 8.12
N LEU A 182 24.43 2.68 8.45
CA LEU A 182 23.07 3.19 8.26
C LEU A 182 22.70 3.43 6.78
N THR A 183 23.34 2.70 5.88
CA THR A 183 23.06 2.73 4.45
C THR A 183 22.15 1.57 4.01
N SER A 184 21.88 1.49 2.71
CA SER A 184 21.12 0.39 2.14
C SER A 184 21.89 -0.92 2.20
N LEU A 185 21.18 -2.03 2.42
CA LEU A 185 21.74 -3.37 2.40
C LEU A 185 21.42 -4.05 1.07
N TYR A 186 22.46 -4.42 0.32
CA TYR A 186 22.35 -4.98 -1.03
C TYR A 186 22.35 -6.51 -1.12
N ASP A 187 22.36 -7.22 -0.03
CA ASP A 187 22.44 -8.69 -0.03
C ASP A 187 21.13 -9.40 -0.42
N LEU A 188 20.12 -8.68 -0.80
CA LEU A 188 18.87 -9.26 -1.27
C LEU A 188 18.91 -9.31 -2.80
N GLN A 189 18.70 -10.48 -3.40
CA GLN A 189 18.69 -10.72 -4.85
C GLN A 189 17.80 -9.76 -5.67
N TYR A 190 16.97 -8.96 -5.01
CA TYR A 190 15.99 -8.07 -5.62
C TYR A 190 16.28 -6.58 -5.42
N VAL A 191 17.36 -6.23 -4.73
CA VAL A 191 17.69 -4.82 -4.41
C VAL A 191 18.93 -4.40 -5.18
N GLU A 192 18.79 -4.23 -6.47
CA GLU A 192 19.88 -3.77 -7.33
C GLU A 192 20.17 -2.27 -7.22
N ASP A 193 19.38 -1.50 -6.36
CA ASP A 193 19.37 -0.07 -6.56
C ASP A 193 19.05 0.71 -5.26
N ALA A 194 19.80 1.77 -5.00
CA ALA A 194 19.58 2.71 -3.92
C ALA A 194 18.18 3.35 -3.95
N GLN A 195 17.55 3.40 -5.13
CA GLN A 195 16.21 3.91 -5.31
C GLN A 195 15.17 3.04 -4.59
N PHE A 196 15.33 1.71 -4.57
CA PHE A 196 14.41 0.83 -3.85
C PHE A 196 14.44 1.09 -2.34
N PHE A 197 15.63 1.27 -1.76
CA PHE A 197 15.75 1.62 -0.35
C PHE A 197 15.11 2.96 -0.03
N TYR A 198 15.36 3.98 -0.87
CA TYR A 198 14.71 5.27 -0.77
C TYR A 198 13.18 5.14 -0.86
N PHE A 199 12.69 4.37 -1.82
CA PHE A 199 11.26 4.15 -2.00
C PHE A 199 10.61 3.53 -0.75
N GLN A 200 11.32 2.64 -0.02
CA GLN A 200 10.82 2.12 1.26
C GLN A 200 10.75 3.19 2.36
N GLN A 201 11.67 4.17 2.36
CA GLN A 201 11.58 5.30 3.29
C GLN A 201 10.35 6.19 2.99
N VAL A 202 10.07 6.43 1.72
CA VAL A 202 8.87 7.15 1.30
C VAL A 202 7.59 6.37 1.65
N LYS A 203 7.58 5.05 1.44
CA LYS A 203 6.48 4.19 1.89
C LYS A 203 6.32 4.20 3.41
N LEU A 204 7.39 4.36 4.18
CA LEU A 204 7.31 4.56 5.63
C LEU A 204 6.61 5.88 5.97
N ALA A 205 6.96 6.97 5.30
CA ALA A 205 6.30 8.25 5.50
C ALA A 205 4.78 8.16 5.21
N THR A 206 4.39 7.51 4.10
CA THR A 206 2.96 7.29 3.79
C THR A 206 2.26 6.44 4.85
N ALA A 207 2.91 5.42 5.39
CA ALA A 207 2.35 4.58 6.45
C ALA A 207 2.14 5.34 7.77
N ILE A 208 3.03 6.28 8.11
CA ILE A 208 2.86 7.16 9.27
C ILE A 208 1.62 8.04 9.08
N VAL A 209 1.46 8.66 7.90
CA VAL A 209 0.28 9.48 7.59
C VAL A 209 -1.00 8.65 7.71
N ASP A 210 -1.04 7.49 7.08
CA ASP A 210 -2.20 6.60 7.13
C ASP A 210 -2.53 6.19 8.57
N ALA A 211 -1.54 5.78 9.35
CA ALA A 211 -1.73 5.33 10.72
C ALA A 211 -2.27 6.45 11.64
N VAL A 212 -1.76 7.67 11.51
CA VAL A 212 -2.25 8.83 12.25
C VAL A 212 -3.72 9.13 11.91
N LEU A 213 -4.06 9.19 10.62
CA LEU A 213 -5.42 9.49 10.19
C LEU A 213 -6.41 8.39 10.60
N ILE A 214 -6.02 7.12 10.56
CA ILE A 214 -6.84 6.00 11.03
C ILE A 214 -7.06 6.12 12.55
N ALA A 215 -6.01 6.38 13.33
CA ALA A 215 -6.11 6.52 14.78
C ALA A 215 -7.07 7.65 15.18
N GLU A 216 -7.01 8.79 14.50
CA GLU A 216 -7.91 9.93 14.74
C GLU A 216 -9.28 9.81 14.07
N LYS A 217 -9.56 8.72 13.34
CA LYS A 217 -10.81 8.49 12.56
C LYS A 217 -11.05 9.58 11.50
N ARG A 218 -9.99 10.03 10.87
CA ARG A 218 -9.97 11.06 9.82
C ARG A 218 -9.50 10.52 8.47
N TYR A 219 -9.49 9.20 8.31
CA TYR A 219 -9.10 8.53 7.07
C TYR A 219 -10.30 8.45 6.13
N ASP A 220 -10.57 9.51 5.38
CA ASP A 220 -11.76 9.66 4.55
C ASP A 220 -11.45 9.64 3.03
N THR A 221 -10.18 9.57 2.65
CA THR A 221 -9.73 9.55 1.24
C THR A 221 -8.54 8.63 1.04
N PRO A 222 -8.42 7.94 -0.10
CA PRO A 222 -7.21 7.19 -0.47
C PRO A 222 -6.09 8.08 -1.02
N LYS A 223 -6.40 9.31 -1.48
CA LYS A 223 -5.46 10.20 -2.17
C LYS A 223 -4.47 10.86 -1.20
N PHE A 224 -3.19 10.77 -1.50
CA PHE A 224 -2.14 11.25 -0.63
C PHE A 224 -2.14 12.77 -0.42
N LEU A 225 -2.37 13.56 -1.47
CA LEU A 225 -2.41 15.02 -1.32
C LEU A 225 -3.55 15.47 -0.39
N GLU A 226 -4.72 14.85 -0.51
CA GLU A 226 -5.86 15.12 0.35
C GLU A 226 -5.56 14.69 1.81
N LYS A 227 -4.91 13.53 2.01
CA LYS A 227 -4.46 13.06 3.33
C LYS A 227 -3.48 14.04 3.99
N LEU A 228 -2.57 14.65 3.22
CA LEU A 228 -1.63 15.63 3.75
C LEU A 228 -2.33 16.91 4.25
N GLU A 229 -3.41 17.34 3.59
CA GLU A 229 -4.18 18.49 4.07
C GLU A 229 -4.88 18.15 5.41
N VAL A 230 -5.46 16.95 5.53
CA VAL A 230 -6.08 16.50 6.78
C VAL A 230 -5.05 16.31 7.90
N LEU A 231 -3.84 15.81 7.56
CA LEU A 231 -2.77 15.57 8.54
C LEU A 231 -2.36 16.83 9.30
N LYS A 232 -2.33 17.99 8.64
CA LYS A 232 -1.93 19.28 9.24
C LYS A 232 -2.73 19.65 10.49
N ASP A 233 -3.99 19.22 10.54
CA ASP A 233 -4.93 19.53 11.62
C ASP A 233 -5.05 18.41 12.67
N THR A 234 -4.18 17.40 12.63
CA THR A 234 -4.18 16.30 13.60
C THR A 234 -3.49 16.67 14.91
N GLU A 235 -3.81 15.95 15.98
CA GLU A 235 -3.10 16.10 17.26
C GLU A 235 -1.64 15.65 17.13
N PHE A 236 -1.37 14.68 16.27
CA PHE A 236 0.00 14.27 15.95
C PHE A 236 0.83 15.42 15.36
N ALA A 237 0.28 16.13 14.37
CA ALA A 237 0.96 17.26 13.72
C ALA A 237 1.17 18.46 14.66
N LYS A 238 0.36 18.62 15.70
CA LYS A 238 0.57 19.64 16.75
C LYS A 238 1.74 19.30 17.68
N GLN A 239 2.09 18.02 17.79
CA GLN A 239 3.12 17.52 18.71
C GLN A 239 4.44 17.21 18.01
N GLN A 240 4.43 16.97 16.70
CA GLN A 240 5.58 16.56 15.91
C GLN A 240 5.81 17.50 14.73
N ASP A 241 7.07 17.68 14.34
CA ASP A 241 7.40 18.35 13.09
C ASP A 241 7.16 17.39 11.90
N ILE A 242 6.10 17.65 11.15
CA ILE A 242 5.67 16.78 10.03
C ILE A 242 6.24 17.21 8.67
N ARG A 243 7.13 18.23 8.60
CA ARG A 243 7.63 18.78 7.31
C ARG A 243 8.29 17.70 6.45
N LEU A 244 9.09 16.82 7.08
CA LEU A 244 9.73 15.71 6.39
C LEU A 244 8.69 14.72 5.82
N LEU A 245 7.61 14.39 6.56
CA LEU A 245 6.54 13.53 6.07
C LEU A 245 5.84 14.15 4.85
N VAL A 246 5.49 15.43 4.96
CA VAL A 246 4.83 16.18 3.86
C VAL A 246 5.72 16.19 2.62
N TYR A 247 7.02 16.44 2.80
CA TYR A 247 7.98 16.44 1.72
C TYR A 247 8.07 15.07 1.04
N LEU A 248 8.32 13.99 1.80
CA LEU A 248 8.48 12.65 1.26
C LEU A 248 7.23 12.12 0.54
N VAL A 249 6.04 12.40 1.07
CA VAL A 249 4.79 11.99 0.42
C VAL A 249 4.57 12.75 -0.89
N ARG A 250 4.90 14.03 -0.96
CA ARG A 250 4.86 14.80 -2.20
C ARG A 250 5.86 14.27 -3.22
N GLU A 251 7.10 14.00 -2.81
CA GLU A 251 8.13 13.42 -3.68
C GLU A 251 7.69 12.09 -4.28
N LYS A 252 6.96 11.25 -3.54
CA LYS A 252 6.39 10.02 -4.07
C LYS A 252 5.47 10.27 -5.26
N ILE A 253 4.67 11.32 -5.22
CA ILE A 253 3.69 11.67 -6.25
C ILE A 253 4.36 12.37 -7.44
N TRP A 254 5.30 13.29 -7.16
CA TRP A 254 5.94 14.12 -8.17
C TRP A 254 7.11 13.46 -8.90
N ASN A 255 7.52 12.25 -8.49
CA ASN A 255 8.50 11.42 -9.20
C ASN A 255 9.82 12.11 -9.54
N THR A 256 10.55 12.54 -8.52
CA THR A 256 11.90 13.02 -8.74
C THR A 256 12.87 11.84 -8.75
N ASN A 257 13.48 11.58 -9.90
CA ASN A 257 14.32 10.42 -10.18
C ASN A 257 15.66 10.34 -9.42
N HIS A 258 15.99 11.31 -8.56
CA HIS A 258 17.32 11.42 -7.95
C HIS A 258 17.24 11.85 -6.50
N PHE A 259 16.57 11.06 -5.69
CA PHE A 259 16.45 11.41 -4.29
C PHE A 259 17.18 10.43 -3.38
N SER A 260 17.98 10.98 -2.47
CA SER A 260 18.55 10.25 -1.35
C SER A 260 18.29 11.03 -0.06
N LEU A 261 17.86 10.35 0.99
CA LEU A 261 17.83 10.91 2.32
C LEU A 261 19.24 10.87 2.94
N SER A 262 19.66 11.95 3.55
CA SER A 262 20.80 11.95 4.45
C SER A 262 20.58 11.01 5.64
N ILE A 263 21.62 10.65 6.35
CA ILE A 263 21.51 9.82 7.55
C ILE A 263 20.66 10.53 8.61
N GLU A 264 20.79 11.84 8.73
CA GLU A 264 20.04 12.68 9.65
C GLU A 264 18.54 12.66 9.35
N GLU A 265 18.15 12.84 8.09
CA GLU A 265 16.76 12.78 7.66
C GLU A 265 16.15 11.36 7.85
N ARG A 266 16.93 10.30 7.64
CA ARG A 266 16.49 8.92 7.96
C ARG A 266 16.23 8.75 9.44
N LYS A 267 17.14 9.23 10.31
CA LYS A 267 16.95 9.19 11.76
C LYS A 267 15.74 10.00 12.20
N GLU A 268 15.52 11.16 11.61
CA GLU A 268 14.33 11.97 11.85
C GLU A 268 13.05 11.19 11.47
N LEU A 269 13.02 10.59 10.28
CA LEU A 269 11.88 9.76 9.83
C LEU A 269 11.64 8.56 10.74
N TRP A 270 12.70 7.90 11.22
CA TRP A 270 12.56 6.78 12.16
C TRP A 270 12.07 7.23 13.53
N ASN A 271 12.45 8.41 14.00
CA ASN A 271 11.92 9.00 15.21
C ASN A 271 10.42 9.35 15.06
N LEU A 272 10.02 9.92 13.92
CA LEU A 272 8.62 10.16 13.60
C LEU A 272 7.80 8.86 13.56
N TYR A 273 8.38 7.80 13.00
CA TYR A 273 7.78 6.47 13.04
C TYR A 273 7.55 5.98 14.48
N CYS A 274 8.57 6.05 15.33
CA CYS A 274 8.47 5.65 16.73
C CYS A 274 7.42 6.48 17.49
N SER A 275 7.39 7.79 17.26
CA SER A 275 6.37 8.68 17.83
C SER A 275 4.96 8.34 17.33
N CYS A 276 4.82 7.97 16.07
CA CYS A 276 3.55 7.51 15.50
C CYS A 276 3.08 6.21 16.12
N VAL A 277 3.97 5.23 16.33
CA VAL A 277 3.62 3.96 17.02
C VAL A 277 3.07 4.25 18.40
N GLU A 278 3.74 5.09 19.20
CA GLU A 278 3.25 5.48 20.54
C GLU A 278 1.91 6.22 20.48
N PHE A 279 1.77 7.13 19.53
CA PHE A 279 0.54 7.88 19.31
C PHE A 279 -0.63 6.92 19.04
N VAL A 280 -0.49 5.97 18.12
CA VAL A 280 -1.51 4.97 17.80
C VAL A 280 -1.83 4.09 19.01
N MET A 281 -0.80 3.65 19.75
CA MET A 281 -0.98 2.85 20.97
C MET A 281 -1.75 3.61 22.06
N ASN A 282 -1.53 4.92 22.19
CA ASN A 282 -2.27 5.73 23.17
C ASN A 282 -3.75 5.88 22.79
N PHE A 283 -4.09 5.98 21.52
CA PHE A 283 -5.49 5.95 21.06
C PHE A 283 -6.17 4.62 21.38
N ASP A 284 -5.46 3.52 21.23
CA ASP A 284 -5.98 2.20 21.55
C ASP A 284 -6.26 2.05 23.05
N LYS A 285 -5.36 2.50 23.91
CA LYS A 285 -5.57 2.50 25.38
C LYS A 285 -6.79 3.33 25.80
N ILE A 286 -6.99 4.50 25.20
CA ILE A 286 -8.15 5.36 25.45
C ILE A 286 -9.45 4.67 24.99
N ARG A 287 -9.41 3.94 23.88
CA ARG A 287 -10.55 3.12 23.42
C ARG A 287 -10.86 1.98 24.37
N TYR A 288 -9.87 1.22 24.83
CA TYR A 288 -10.07 0.10 25.78
C TYR A 288 -10.72 0.54 27.09
N ALA A 289 -10.43 1.74 27.56
CA ALA A 289 -11.04 2.29 28.77
C ALA A 289 -12.54 2.61 28.64
N LYS A 290 -13.07 2.69 27.42
CA LYS A 290 -14.48 3.05 27.12
C LYS A 290 -15.37 1.87 26.73
N PHE A 291 -14.83 0.64 26.64
CA PHE A 291 -15.59 -0.52 26.17
C PHE A 291 -16.14 -1.40 27.32
N SER A 292 -17.24 -2.08 27.04
CA SER A 292 -17.78 -3.10 27.94
C SER A 292 -16.79 -4.27 28.09
N ILE A 293 -16.80 -4.94 29.23
CA ILE A 293 -15.94 -6.12 29.53
C ILE A 293 -16.06 -7.20 28.43
N LYS A 294 -17.24 -7.34 27.80
CA LYS A 294 -17.50 -8.32 26.74
C LYS A 294 -16.78 -7.96 25.42
N GLU A 295 -16.76 -6.69 25.05
CA GLU A 295 -16.01 -6.21 23.87
C GLU A 295 -14.50 -6.23 24.12
N ALA A 296 -14.06 -5.89 25.34
CA ALA A 296 -12.67 -5.98 25.74
C ALA A 296 -12.15 -7.43 25.67
N LEU A 297 -12.95 -8.42 26.09
CA LEU A 297 -12.63 -9.85 25.99
C LEU A 297 -12.59 -10.33 24.54
N HIS A 298 -13.54 -9.93 23.70
CA HIS A 298 -13.56 -10.31 22.28
C HIS A 298 -12.34 -9.74 21.53
N ARG A 299 -11.99 -8.48 21.78
CA ARG A 299 -10.80 -7.83 21.23
C ARG A 299 -9.49 -8.38 21.78
N LYS A 300 -9.46 -8.77 23.06
CA LYS A 300 -8.32 -9.45 23.67
C LYS A 300 -8.10 -10.83 23.05
N TYR A 301 -9.16 -11.53 22.66
CA TYR A 301 -9.09 -12.81 21.95
C TYR A 301 -8.63 -12.63 20.49
N ALA A 302 -9.14 -11.62 19.79
CA ALA A 302 -8.66 -11.22 18.47
C ALA A 302 -7.20 -10.74 18.54
N ALA A 303 -6.83 -9.91 19.51
CA ALA A 303 -5.46 -9.49 19.75
C ALA A 303 -4.52 -10.66 20.10
N ILE A 304 -5.00 -11.69 20.81
CA ILE A 304 -4.22 -12.92 21.10
C ILE A 304 -4.02 -13.74 19.81
N ARG A 305 -5.02 -13.82 18.95
CA ARG A 305 -4.92 -14.49 17.63
C ARG A 305 -3.99 -13.74 16.67
N HIS A 306 -4.02 -12.41 16.72
CA HIS A 306 -3.11 -11.52 15.98
C HIS A 306 -1.78 -11.26 16.71
N LYS A 307 -1.67 -11.62 18.00
CA LYS A 307 -0.49 -11.39 18.83
C LYS A 307 0.76 -12.09 18.32
N LYS A 308 0.65 -13.17 17.56
CA LYS A 308 1.81 -13.75 16.87
C LYS A 308 2.44 -12.78 15.85
N PHE A 309 1.67 -11.86 15.29
CA PHE A 309 2.17 -10.86 14.31
C PHE A 309 2.49 -9.50 14.96
N ASN A 310 1.64 -9.00 15.87
CA ASN A 310 1.73 -7.63 16.38
C ASN A 310 2.70 -7.45 17.56
N CYS A 311 2.91 -8.47 18.40
CA CYS A 311 3.85 -8.36 19.53
C CYS A 311 5.32 -8.29 19.14
N TRP A 312 5.67 -8.79 17.94
CA TRP A 312 7.05 -8.78 17.48
C TRP A 312 7.49 -7.40 16.99
N ALA A 313 6.59 -6.63 16.40
CA ALA A 313 6.93 -5.35 15.81
C ALA A 313 6.84 -4.17 16.79
N LEU A 314 5.86 -4.18 17.68
CA LEU A 314 5.63 -3.05 18.58
C LEU A 314 6.57 -3.02 19.79
N GLY A 315 7.11 -4.18 20.24
CA GLY A 315 8.13 -4.22 21.29
C GLY A 315 9.53 -3.83 20.82
N ASP A 316 9.76 -3.79 19.52
CA ASP A 316 11.09 -3.62 18.94
C ASP A 316 11.31 -2.23 18.30
N TYR A 317 10.29 -1.36 18.22
CA TYR A 317 10.46 0.01 17.73
C TYR A 317 11.39 0.84 18.64
N GLU A 318 11.48 0.52 19.92
CA GLU A 318 12.43 1.14 20.85
C GLU A 318 13.89 0.90 20.44
N ALA A 319 14.19 -0.28 19.85
CA ALA A 319 15.52 -0.53 19.32
C ALA A 319 15.87 0.41 18.15
N LEU A 320 14.87 0.75 17.31
CA LEU A 320 15.04 1.72 16.24
C LEU A 320 15.22 3.13 16.78
N ARG A 321 14.43 3.53 17.78
CA ARG A 321 14.55 4.86 18.45
C ARG A 321 15.91 5.07 19.07
N GLN A 322 16.41 4.06 19.80
CA GLN A 322 17.68 4.11 20.51
C GLN A 322 18.87 3.81 19.61
N LEU A 323 18.63 3.44 18.33
CA LEU A 323 19.64 2.91 17.42
C LEU A 323 20.46 1.79 18.07
N ASP A 324 19.78 0.87 18.75
CA ASP A 324 20.41 -0.34 19.30
C ASP A 324 20.78 -1.28 18.15
N ILE A 325 21.98 -1.03 17.59
CA ILE A 325 22.49 -1.73 16.40
C ILE A 325 22.55 -3.24 16.63
N LYS A 326 22.92 -3.68 17.85
CA LYS A 326 22.97 -5.11 18.17
C LYS A 326 21.60 -5.75 18.05
N LYS A 327 20.58 -5.15 18.66
CA LYS A 327 19.21 -5.67 18.61
C LYS A 327 18.64 -5.58 17.20
N LEU A 328 18.89 -4.52 16.46
CA LEU A 328 18.45 -4.35 15.07
C LEU A 328 19.05 -5.41 14.14
N LYS A 329 20.34 -5.75 14.30
CA LYS A 329 20.98 -6.86 13.58
C LYS A 329 20.39 -8.23 13.97
N GLU A 330 20.08 -8.45 15.25
CA GLU A 330 19.41 -9.68 15.70
C GLU A 330 18.01 -9.83 15.06
N LEU A 331 17.24 -8.75 15.01
CA LEU A 331 15.94 -8.69 14.32
C LEU A 331 16.08 -8.98 12.84
N GLN A 332 17.02 -8.32 12.15
CA GLN A 332 17.32 -8.56 10.74
C GLN A 332 17.66 -10.03 10.47
N GLY A 333 18.50 -10.64 11.31
CA GLY A 333 18.85 -12.06 11.20
C GLY A 333 17.66 -13.00 11.41
N LYS A 334 16.71 -12.65 12.29
CA LYS A 334 15.46 -13.42 12.46
C LYS A 334 14.57 -13.35 11.22
N MET A 335 14.45 -12.15 10.62
CA MET A 335 13.66 -11.96 9.40
C MET A 335 14.20 -12.77 8.23
N ARG A 336 15.52 -12.72 7.99
CA ARG A 336 16.15 -13.49 6.92
C ARG A 336 15.83 -14.98 7.02
N ARG A 337 15.77 -15.55 8.23
CA ARG A 337 15.38 -16.96 8.45
C ARG A 337 13.90 -17.27 8.24
N MET A 338 13.04 -16.24 8.24
CA MET A 338 11.60 -16.43 7.99
C MET A 338 11.26 -16.39 6.50
N TYR A 339 12.14 -15.80 5.68
CA TYR A 339 11.96 -15.65 4.23
C TYR A 339 12.93 -16.50 3.39
N ALA A 340 13.86 -17.23 4.03
CA ALA A 340 14.68 -18.26 3.42
C ALA A 340 13.98 -19.63 3.51
#